data_499e9898df473950970584addf7d499d
#
_entry.id   499e9898df473950970584addf7d499d
#
_cell.length_a   1.000
_cell.length_b   1.000
_cell.length_c   1.000
_cell.angle_alpha   90.00
_cell.angle_beta   90.00
_cell.angle_gamma   90.00
#
_symmetry.space_group_name_H-M   'P 1'
#
loop_
_entity.id
_entity.type
_entity.pdbx_description
1 polymer ?
#
loop_
_entity_poly.entity_id
_entity_poly.type
_entity_poly.pdbx_seq_one_letter_code
_entity_poly.pdbx_strand_id
1 'polypeptide(L)'
;EAACNAILARWGLSMADLRAALPSGIDVGGRKRGTESRPGYATPSGKIEAWSDYLAGFGLPALPEYKEPYAVSPEFPFQLIAGMRRPLLTHSRTRGDCPWLQELEPVPCVEIHPDDAKACGVHDGERVRLRSAWGCITLHVRLNPALKQGIVGVMHGWPEANVNDLIPREFDPASAFPPFK
;
A
#
# COMPACT_ATOMS: atom_id res chain seq x y z
N GLU A 1 -12.27 -14.67 20.52
CA GLU A 1 -13.69 -14.29 20.57
C GLU A 1 -13.90 -12.99 21.37
N ALA A 2 -13.30 -12.81 22.56
CA ALA A 2 -13.45 -11.58 23.36
C ALA A 2 -13.09 -10.30 22.59
N ALA A 3 -11.98 -10.29 21.83
CA ALA A 3 -11.60 -9.15 21.01
C ALA A 3 -12.63 -8.84 19.91
N CYS A 4 -13.19 -9.88 19.29
CA CYS A 4 -14.24 -9.71 18.28
C CYS A 4 -15.53 -9.13 18.91
N ASN A 5 -15.91 -9.63 20.07
CA ASN A 5 -17.07 -9.10 20.79
C ASN A 5 -16.87 -7.63 21.19
N ALA A 6 -15.67 -7.23 21.62
CA ALA A 6 -15.35 -5.83 21.91
C ALA A 6 -15.52 -4.91 20.67
N ILE A 7 -15.14 -5.39 19.49
CA ILE A 7 -15.37 -4.66 18.23
C ILE A 7 -16.86 -4.59 17.89
N LEU A 8 -17.58 -5.69 18.03
CA LEU A 8 -18.99 -5.79 17.67
C LEU A 8 -19.91 -5.03 18.63
N ALA A 9 -19.50 -4.86 19.89
CA ALA A 9 -20.26 -4.14 20.91
C ALA A 9 -20.70 -2.72 20.49
N ARG A 10 -19.93 -2.06 19.62
CA ARG A 10 -20.29 -0.74 19.05
C ARG A 10 -21.59 -0.74 18.22
N TRP A 11 -22.01 -1.91 17.76
CA TRP A 11 -23.28 -2.13 17.05
C TRP A 11 -24.29 -2.90 17.90
N GLY A 12 -24.01 -3.12 19.19
CA GLY A 12 -24.87 -3.93 20.08
C GLY A 12 -24.85 -5.41 19.72
N LEU A 13 -23.84 -5.91 19.03
CA LEU A 13 -23.74 -7.28 18.52
C LEU A 13 -22.63 -8.07 19.22
N SER A 14 -22.76 -9.39 19.14
CA SER A 14 -21.76 -10.37 19.57
C SER A 14 -21.43 -11.38 18.47
N MET A 15 -20.39 -12.18 18.69
CA MET A 15 -20.07 -13.31 17.80
C MET A 15 -21.19 -14.37 17.78
N ALA A 16 -21.96 -14.49 18.87
CA ALA A 16 -23.10 -15.40 18.91
C ALA A 16 -24.20 -14.93 17.94
N ASP A 17 -24.49 -13.62 17.92
CA ASP A 17 -25.48 -13.04 16.99
C ASP A 17 -25.06 -13.25 15.53
N LEU A 18 -23.77 -13.05 15.20
CA LEU A 18 -23.26 -13.30 13.85
C LEU A 18 -23.39 -14.78 13.45
N ARG A 19 -23.09 -15.70 14.36
CA ARG A 19 -23.25 -17.14 14.09
C ARG A 19 -24.69 -17.53 13.86
N ALA A 20 -25.61 -16.98 14.65
CA ALA A 20 -27.04 -17.24 14.51
C ALA A 20 -27.62 -16.69 13.19
N ALA A 21 -27.02 -15.64 12.64
CA ALA A 21 -27.45 -15.02 11.39
C ALA A 21 -26.83 -15.64 10.12
N LEU A 22 -25.99 -16.67 10.24
CA LEU A 22 -25.43 -17.34 9.08
C LEU A 22 -26.51 -18.11 8.29
N PRO A 23 -26.43 -18.14 6.93
CA PRO A 23 -25.43 -17.48 6.07
C PRO A 23 -25.77 -16.04 5.68
N SER A 24 -26.92 -15.50 6.10
CA SER A 24 -27.46 -14.22 5.62
C SER A 24 -26.68 -12.99 6.12
N GLY A 25 -26.01 -13.12 7.28
CA GLY A 25 -25.35 -12.00 7.95
C GLY A 25 -26.34 -11.05 8.65
N ILE A 26 -25.81 -9.99 9.25
CA ILE A 26 -26.61 -8.95 9.93
C ILE A 26 -26.33 -7.61 9.23
N ASP A 27 -27.41 -6.93 8.80
CA ASP A 27 -27.29 -5.56 8.30
C ASP A 27 -27.12 -4.59 9.49
N VAL A 28 -25.93 -4.03 9.63
CA VAL A 28 -25.60 -3.04 10.66
C VAL A 28 -25.92 -1.60 10.23
N GLY A 29 -26.71 -1.42 9.19
CA GLY A 29 -27.12 -0.10 8.72
C GLY A 29 -25.99 0.69 8.09
N GLY A 30 -25.33 0.11 7.09
CA GLY A 30 -24.28 0.78 6.34
C GLY A 30 -24.73 2.10 5.71
N ARG A 31 -23.83 3.05 5.61
CA ARG A 31 -24.10 4.31 4.90
C ARG A 31 -24.42 4.02 3.44
N LYS A 32 -25.67 4.18 3.04
CA LYS A 32 -26.04 4.10 1.62
C LYS A 32 -25.27 5.16 0.85
N ARG A 33 -24.49 4.74 -0.16
CA ARG A 33 -23.86 5.68 -1.11
C ARG A 33 -24.98 6.44 -1.85
N GLY A 34 -24.83 7.75 -2.01
CA GLY A 34 -25.76 8.56 -2.80
C GLY A 34 -26.99 9.04 -2.05
N THR A 35 -27.04 8.98 -0.73
CA THR A 35 -28.06 9.72 0.03
C THR A 35 -27.67 11.19 0.05
N GLU A 36 -28.12 11.92 -0.94
CA GLU A 36 -27.89 13.35 -1.14
C GLU A 36 -28.53 14.24 -0.06
N SER A 37 -29.35 13.64 0.81
CA SER A 37 -30.10 14.34 1.86
C SER A 37 -29.50 14.18 3.26
N ARG A 38 -28.17 14.17 3.41
CA ARG A 38 -27.58 14.18 4.76
C ARG A 38 -27.53 15.61 5.30
N PRO A 39 -28.15 15.87 6.45
CA PRO A 39 -27.86 17.08 7.17
C PRO A 39 -26.41 17.02 7.72
N GLY A 40 -25.47 17.62 6.99
CA GLY A 40 -24.11 17.80 7.45
C GLY A 40 -23.18 16.58 7.29
N TYR A 41 -21.95 16.78 7.63
CA TYR A 41 -20.85 15.80 7.68
C TYR A 41 -20.44 15.55 9.14
N ALA A 42 -19.85 14.41 9.43
CA ALA A 42 -19.31 14.11 10.75
C ALA A 42 -17.94 14.80 10.95
N THR A 43 -17.92 16.10 10.80
CA THR A 43 -16.79 17.01 10.96
C THR A 43 -17.15 18.08 11.98
N PRO A 44 -16.18 18.76 12.63
CA PRO A 44 -16.44 19.84 13.55
C PRO A 44 -17.33 20.97 12.98
N SER A 45 -17.15 21.31 11.71
CA SER A 45 -17.95 22.33 11.02
C SER A 45 -19.28 21.82 10.48
N GLY A 46 -19.52 20.51 10.47
CA GLY A 46 -20.66 19.88 9.80
C GLY A 46 -20.60 19.95 8.26
N LYS A 47 -19.50 20.39 7.68
CA LYS A 47 -19.25 20.56 6.23
C LYS A 47 -18.08 19.70 5.79
N ILE A 48 -17.84 19.62 4.48
CA ILE A 48 -16.58 19.11 3.95
C ILE A 48 -15.47 20.08 4.35
N GLU A 49 -14.48 19.60 5.09
CA GLU A 49 -13.34 20.40 5.54
C GLU A 49 -12.14 20.14 4.63
N ALA A 50 -11.76 21.12 3.83
CA ALA A 50 -10.50 21.11 3.09
C ALA A 50 -9.32 21.53 3.98
N TRP A 51 -9.59 22.42 4.93
CA TRP A 51 -8.65 22.81 6.00
C TRP A 51 -8.81 21.86 7.19
N SER A 52 -7.70 21.32 7.69
CA SER A 52 -7.70 20.35 8.79
C SER A 52 -6.94 20.87 10.01
N ASP A 53 -7.67 21.34 11.00
CA ASP A 53 -7.09 21.72 12.29
C ASP A 53 -6.46 20.53 13.00
N TYR A 54 -6.94 19.31 12.74
CA TYR A 54 -6.34 18.08 13.23
C TYR A 54 -4.90 17.91 12.73
N LEU A 55 -4.64 18.10 11.43
CA LEU A 55 -3.28 18.04 10.87
C LEU A 55 -2.41 19.18 11.39
N ALA A 56 -2.97 20.40 11.51
CA ALA A 56 -2.27 21.54 12.08
C ALA A 56 -1.80 21.27 13.52
N GLY A 57 -2.58 20.54 14.30
CA GLY A 57 -2.23 20.11 15.66
C GLY A 57 -0.99 19.21 15.74
N PHE A 58 -0.61 18.51 14.66
CA PHE A 58 0.63 17.74 14.52
C PHE A 58 1.79 18.57 13.91
N GLY A 59 1.62 19.87 13.72
CA GLY A 59 2.62 20.69 13.03
C GLY A 59 2.70 20.44 11.52
N LEU A 60 1.70 19.77 10.95
CA LEU A 60 1.58 19.54 9.52
C LEU A 60 0.79 20.64 8.83
N PRO A 61 0.99 20.89 7.53
CA PRO A 61 0.13 21.80 6.79
C PRO A 61 -1.34 21.41 6.89
N ALA A 62 -2.20 22.34 7.28
CA ALA A 62 -3.64 22.11 7.39
C ALA A 62 -4.31 21.86 6.03
N LEU A 63 -3.72 22.37 4.94
CA LEU A 63 -4.02 22.03 3.56
C LEU A 63 -2.90 21.16 3.00
N PRO A 64 -3.19 20.13 2.19
CA PRO A 64 -2.18 19.37 1.51
C PRO A 64 -1.29 20.26 0.63
N GLU A 65 0.00 20.19 0.82
CA GLU A 65 1.01 20.85 0.00
C GLU A 65 1.80 19.82 -0.76
N TYR A 66 2.20 20.14 -1.99
CA TYR A 66 3.12 19.31 -2.74
C TYR A 66 4.48 19.32 -2.04
N LYS A 67 4.98 18.13 -1.76
CA LYS A 67 6.37 17.92 -1.33
C LYS A 67 7.06 17.03 -2.34
N GLU A 68 8.24 17.46 -2.77
CA GLU A 68 9.08 16.64 -3.63
C GLU A 68 9.32 15.29 -2.92
N PRO A 69 9.11 14.16 -3.60
CA PRO A 69 9.51 12.86 -3.07
C PRO A 69 11.03 12.82 -2.86
N TYR A 70 11.52 11.83 -2.15
CA TYR A 70 12.95 11.66 -1.90
C TYR A 70 13.76 11.83 -3.18
N ALA A 71 14.72 12.76 -3.16
CA ALA A 71 15.51 13.07 -4.31
C ALA A 71 16.37 11.87 -4.70
N VAL A 72 16.41 11.55 -5.99
CA VAL A 72 17.39 10.61 -6.54
C VAL A 72 18.80 11.18 -6.41
N SER A 73 19.77 10.32 -6.25
CA SER A 73 21.18 10.68 -6.15
C SER A 73 22.01 9.82 -7.09
N PRO A 74 23.28 10.18 -7.37
CA PRO A 74 24.16 9.31 -8.15
C PRO A 74 24.33 7.90 -7.57
N GLU A 75 24.24 7.75 -6.26
CA GLU A 75 24.30 6.46 -5.57
C GLU A 75 22.97 5.69 -5.66
N PHE A 76 21.85 6.40 -5.66
CA PHE A 76 20.48 5.86 -5.76
C PHE A 76 19.72 6.57 -6.89
N PRO A 77 19.99 6.21 -8.16
CA PRO A 77 19.48 6.96 -9.31
C PRO A 77 18.02 6.68 -9.63
N PHE A 78 17.41 5.70 -8.98
CA PHE A 78 16.04 5.30 -9.24
C PHE A 78 15.09 5.70 -8.13
N GLN A 79 13.90 6.14 -8.52
CA GLN A 79 12.79 6.27 -7.61
C GLN A 79 12.07 4.93 -7.47
N LEU A 80 11.88 4.46 -6.23
CA LEU A 80 11.16 3.22 -5.94
C LEU A 80 9.66 3.46 -5.83
N ILE A 81 8.87 2.68 -6.56
CA ILE A 81 7.45 2.48 -6.27
C ILE A 81 7.33 1.19 -5.47
N ALA A 82 7.21 1.32 -4.15
CA ALA A 82 7.03 0.20 -3.25
C ALA A 82 5.57 -0.26 -3.23
N GLY A 83 5.35 -1.56 -3.33
CA GLY A 83 4.02 -2.13 -3.22
C GLY A 83 3.16 -2.04 -4.47
N MET A 84 3.76 -2.04 -5.64
CA MET A 84 3.04 -2.21 -6.90
C MET A 84 2.10 -3.40 -6.84
N ARG A 85 0.96 -3.29 -7.51
CA ARG A 85 -0.04 -4.36 -7.61
C ARG A 85 -0.29 -4.73 -9.06
N ARG A 86 -0.40 -6.01 -9.33
CA ARG A 86 -0.87 -6.50 -10.62
C ARG A 86 -2.37 -6.76 -10.58
N PRO A 87 -3.10 -6.51 -11.67
CA PRO A 87 -4.56 -6.70 -11.70
C PRO A 87 -5.03 -8.10 -11.27
N LEU A 88 -4.26 -9.13 -11.58
CA LEU A 88 -4.58 -10.53 -11.25
C LEU A 88 -4.13 -10.95 -9.84
N LEU A 89 -3.29 -10.13 -9.19
CA LEU A 89 -2.66 -10.45 -7.91
C LEU A 89 -2.96 -9.33 -6.91
N THR A 90 -4.19 -9.31 -6.41
CA THR A 90 -4.72 -8.20 -5.61
C THR A 90 -3.93 -7.97 -4.32
N HIS A 91 -3.53 -9.05 -3.66
CA HIS A 91 -2.73 -9.03 -2.44
C HIS A 91 -1.78 -10.23 -2.38
N SER A 92 -0.63 -10.02 -1.78
CA SER A 92 0.39 -11.02 -1.51
C SER A 92 -0.16 -12.30 -0.86
N ARG A 93 -1.05 -12.15 0.11
CA ARG A 93 -1.66 -13.28 0.80
C ARG A 93 -2.46 -14.15 -0.17
N THR A 94 -3.23 -13.54 -1.06
CA THR A 94 -4.00 -14.28 -2.07
C THR A 94 -3.09 -15.13 -2.94
N ARG A 95 -1.93 -14.61 -3.35
CA ARG A 95 -0.92 -15.39 -4.07
C ARG A 95 -0.36 -16.54 -3.23
N GLY A 96 -0.04 -16.30 -1.96
CA GLY A 96 0.51 -17.31 -1.06
C GLY A 96 -0.43 -18.48 -0.81
N ASP A 97 -1.74 -18.24 -0.83
CA ASP A 97 -2.78 -19.22 -0.54
C ASP A 97 -3.34 -19.90 -1.81
N CYS A 98 -2.97 -19.42 -3.01
CA CYS A 98 -3.52 -19.90 -4.29
C CYS A 98 -2.42 -20.45 -5.21
N PRO A 99 -2.29 -21.78 -5.41
CA PRO A 99 -1.23 -22.39 -6.22
C PRO A 99 -1.14 -21.84 -7.65
N TRP A 100 -2.28 -21.65 -8.33
CA TRP A 100 -2.31 -21.10 -9.69
C TRP A 100 -1.82 -19.65 -9.77
N LEU A 101 -1.97 -18.84 -8.71
CA LEU A 101 -1.39 -17.50 -8.67
C LEU A 101 0.13 -17.54 -8.44
N GLN A 102 0.62 -18.55 -7.72
CA GLN A 102 2.06 -18.79 -7.57
C GLN A 102 2.71 -19.21 -8.90
N GLU A 103 2.00 -19.98 -9.72
CA GLU A 103 2.47 -20.33 -11.07
C GLU A 103 2.58 -19.10 -11.99
N LEU A 104 1.61 -18.16 -11.89
CA LEU A 104 1.63 -16.92 -12.68
C LEU A 104 2.74 -15.96 -12.26
N GLU A 105 3.11 -15.97 -11.00
CA GLU A 105 4.11 -15.07 -10.42
C GLU A 105 4.98 -15.86 -9.45
N PRO A 106 5.91 -16.69 -9.95
CA PRO A 106 6.66 -17.65 -9.12
C PRO A 106 7.78 -17.01 -8.30
N VAL A 107 8.29 -15.84 -8.72
CA VAL A 107 9.45 -15.18 -8.09
C VAL A 107 9.21 -13.69 -7.87
N PRO A 108 9.83 -13.10 -6.82
CA PRO A 108 9.78 -11.66 -6.62
C PRO A 108 10.54 -10.94 -7.73
N CYS A 109 9.91 -9.90 -8.30
CA CYS A 109 10.49 -9.14 -9.40
C CYS A 109 10.60 -7.65 -9.08
N VAL A 110 11.64 -7.02 -9.65
CA VAL A 110 11.73 -5.58 -9.85
C VAL A 110 11.41 -5.27 -11.30
N GLU A 111 10.41 -4.41 -11.51
CA GLU A 111 10.09 -3.89 -12.84
C GLU A 111 10.96 -2.66 -13.12
N ILE A 112 11.56 -2.62 -14.31
CA ILE A 112 12.45 -1.55 -14.76
C ILE A 112 12.24 -1.31 -16.26
N HIS A 113 12.39 -0.04 -16.68
CA HIS A 113 12.35 0.28 -18.10
C HIS A 113 13.52 -0.39 -18.87
N PRO A 114 13.31 -0.89 -20.10
CA PRO A 114 14.38 -1.56 -20.87
C PRO A 114 15.66 -0.74 -21.05
N ASP A 115 15.55 0.57 -21.28
CA ASP A 115 16.72 1.44 -21.44
C ASP A 115 17.50 1.60 -20.13
N ASP A 116 16.82 1.70 -19.00
CA ASP A 116 17.44 1.76 -17.67
C ASP A 116 18.14 0.43 -17.35
N ALA A 117 17.50 -0.69 -17.65
CA ALA A 117 18.09 -2.02 -17.48
C ALA A 117 19.38 -2.15 -18.31
N LYS A 118 19.33 -1.70 -19.57
CA LYS A 118 20.51 -1.66 -20.45
C LYS A 118 21.63 -0.77 -19.88
N ALA A 119 21.28 0.40 -19.36
CA ALA A 119 22.25 1.31 -18.73
C ALA A 119 22.89 0.70 -17.48
N CYS A 120 22.15 -0.11 -16.73
CA CYS A 120 22.65 -0.85 -15.55
C CYS A 120 23.38 -2.14 -15.92
N GLY A 121 23.34 -2.59 -17.18
CA GLY A 121 23.93 -3.85 -17.62
C GLY A 121 23.20 -5.09 -17.09
N VAL A 122 21.88 -4.99 -16.85
CA VAL A 122 21.05 -6.09 -16.35
C VAL A 122 20.04 -6.54 -17.42
N HIS A 123 19.63 -7.82 -17.36
CA HIS A 123 18.79 -8.46 -18.36
C HIS A 123 17.49 -8.98 -17.75
N ASP A 124 16.48 -9.17 -18.60
CA ASP A 124 15.20 -9.75 -18.17
C ASP A 124 15.39 -11.14 -17.52
N GLY A 125 14.74 -11.38 -16.40
CA GLY A 125 14.86 -12.62 -15.62
C GLY A 125 16.14 -12.73 -14.77
N GLU A 126 17.10 -11.84 -14.94
CA GLU A 126 18.35 -11.86 -14.16
C GLU A 126 18.08 -11.61 -12.67
N ARG A 127 18.84 -12.31 -11.81
CA ARG A 127 18.75 -12.13 -10.36
C ARG A 127 19.67 -11.00 -9.93
N VAL A 128 19.07 -9.95 -9.35
CA VAL A 128 19.79 -8.73 -8.95
C VAL A 128 19.55 -8.38 -7.49
N ARG A 129 20.41 -7.56 -6.94
CA ARG A 129 20.21 -6.92 -5.64
C ARG A 129 19.71 -5.49 -5.84
N LEU A 130 18.54 -5.18 -5.33
CA LEU A 130 18.02 -3.83 -5.22
C LEU A 130 18.36 -3.26 -3.85
N ARG A 131 19.03 -2.10 -3.84
CA ARG A 131 19.53 -1.45 -2.63
C ARG A 131 18.97 -0.03 -2.50
N SER A 132 18.67 0.36 -1.28
CA SER A 132 18.39 1.74 -0.87
C SER A 132 19.33 2.16 0.25
N ALA A 133 19.15 3.36 0.78
CA ALA A 133 19.85 3.81 1.99
C ALA A 133 19.49 3.01 3.24
N TRP A 134 18.36 2.31 3.23
CA TRP A 134 17.80 1.61 4.42
C TRP A 134 17.98 0.10 4.38
N GLY A 135 18.18 -0.49 3.20
CA GLY A 135 18.35 -1.92 3.10
C GLY A 135 18.57 -2.45 1.68
N CYS A 136 18.51 -3.77 1.57
CA CYS A 136 18.79 -4.48 0.32
C CYS A 136 17.95 -5.76 0.25
N ILE A 137 17.33 -6.00 -0.90
CA ILE A 137 16.60 -7.24 -1.21
C ILE A 137 17.09 -7.83 -2.53
N THR A 138 16.85 -9.12 -2.71
CA THR A 138 17.20 -9.84 -3.95
C THR A 138 15.93 -10.16 -4.73
N LEU A 139 15.92 -9.80 -6.01
CA LEU A 139 14.76 -9.87 -6.91
C LEU A 139 15.20 -10.35 -8.30
N HIS A 140 14.23 -10.72 -9.13
CA HIS A 140 14.47 -10.94 -10.55
C HIS A 140 14.07 -9.70 -11.36
N VAL A 141 14.85 -9.37 -12.37
CA VAL A 141 14.55 -8.27 -13.29
C VAL A 141 13.35 -8.64 -14.15
N ARG A 142 12.45 -7.70 -14.33
CA ARG A 142 11.37 -7.77 -15.32
C ARG A 142 11.36 -6.48 -16.11
N LEU A 143 11.54 -6.59 -17.42
CA LEU A 143 11.48 -5.42 -18.30
C LEU A 143 10.02 -4.98 -18.49
N ASN A 144 9.76 -3.69 -18.23
CA ASN A 144 8.44 -3.09 -18.42
C ASN A 144 8.56 -1.77 -19.19
N PRO A 145 8.30 -1.77 -20.52
CA PRO A 145 8.42 -0.55 -21.34
C PRO A 145 7.34 0.50 -21.03
N ALA A 146 6.30 0.15 -20.28
CA ALA A 146 5.29 1.10 -19.82
C ALA A 146 5.71 1.88 -18.57
N LEU A 147 6.78 1.47 -17.91
CA LEU A 147 7.34 2.20 -16.77
C LEU A 147 8.12 3.42 -17.27
N LYS A 148 7.99 4.55 -16.58
CA LYS A 148 8.81 5.72 -16.89
C LYS A 148 10.28 5.44 -16.53
N GLN A 149 11.22 5.90 -17.35
CA GLN A 149 12.65 5.85 -17.03
C GLN A 149 12.97 6.55 -15.70
N GLY A 150 13.95 6.02 -14.99
CA GLY A 150 14.33 6.49 -13.66
C GLY A 150 13.42 5.96 -12.52
N ILE A 151 12.46 5.08 -12.85
CA ILE A 151 11.57 4.47 -11.86
C ILE A 151 11.77 2.96 -11.84
N VAL A 152 11.78 2.38 -10.65
CA VAL A 152 11.70 0.93 -10.44
C VAL A 152 10.48 0.60 -9.60
N GLY A 153 9.79 -0.49 -9.97
CA GLY A 153 8.58 -0.95 -9.29
C GLY A 153 8.80 -2.31 -8.63
N VAL A 154 8.40 -2.46 -7.38
CA VAL A 154 8.47 -3.74 -6.66
C VAL A 154 7.11 -4.10 -6.11
N MET A 155 6.63 -5.30 -6.42
CA MET A 155 5.39 -5.83 -5.84
C MET A 155 5.63 -6.27 -4.40
N HIS A 156 4.72 -5.92 -3.49
CA HIS A 156 4.79 -6.35 -2.09
C HIS A 156 4.35 -7.82 -1.92
N GLY A 157 4.68 -8.37 -0.75
CA GLY A 157 4.14 -9.65 -0.30
C GLY A 157 5.02 -10.86 -0.57
N TRP A 158 6.29 -10.63 -0.63
CA TRP A 158 7.32 -11.65 -0.70
C TRP A 158 8.12 -11.62 0.62
N PRO A 159 7.94 -12.60 1.52
CA PRO A 159 8.71 -12.63 2.77
C PRO A 159 10.22 -12.66 2.55
N GLU A 160 10.67 -13.36 1.51
CA GLU A 160 12.06 -13.49 1.11
C GLU A 160 12.65 -12.26 0.42
N ALA A 161 11.79 -11.35 -0.03
CA ALA A 161 12.15 -10.08 -0.68
C ALA A 161 11.20 -8.97 -0.23
N ASN A 162 11.22 -8.68 1.06
CA ASN A 162 10.31 -7.73 1.68
C ASN A 162 10.65 -6.30 1.26
N VAL A 163 9.81 -5.68 0.44
CA VAL A 163 10.00 -4.32 -0.05
C VAL A 163 10.05 -3.27 1.07
N ASN A 164 9.49 -3.57 2.24
CA ASN A 164 9.57 -2.68 3.39
C ASN A 164 11.02 -2.53 3.94
N ASP A 165 11.92 -3.43 3.59
CA ASP A 165 13.33 -3.31 3.96
C ASP A 165 14.05 -2.18 3.18
N LEU A 166 13.44 -1.71 2.09
CA LEU A 166 13.98 -0.65 1.24
C LEU A 166 13.47 0.75 1.58
N ILE A 167 12.45 0.87 2.43
CA ILE A 167 11.85 2.16 2.78
C ILE A 167 12.32 2.65 4.15
N PRO A 168 12.28 3.98 4.42
CA PRO A 168 12.67 4.51 5.72
C PRO A 168 11.75 3.97 6.83
N ARG A 169 12.32 3.84 8.03
CA ARG A 169 11.57 3.45 9.24
C ARG A 169 11.02 4.68 9.96
N GLU A 170 10.44 5.55 9.17
CA GLU A 170 9.77 6.76 9.63
C GLU A 170 8.27 6.56 9.55
N PHE A 171 7.53 7.29 10.37
CA PHE A 171 6.07 7.22 10.37
C PHE A 171 5.51 8.63 10.27
N ASP A 172 4.45 8.78 9.50
CA ASP A 172 3.66 9.99 9.50
C ASP A 172 3.07 10.21 10.90
N PRO A 173 3.28 11.38 11.54
CA PRO A 173 2.90 11.62 12.92
C PRO A 173 1.40 11.60 13.15
N ALA A 174 0.58 11.86 12.13
CA ALA A 174 -0.88 11.89 12.24
C ALA A 174 -1.51 10.53 11.95
N SER A 175 -1.01 9.81 10.94
CA SER A 175 -1.58 8.55 10.46
C SER A 175 -0.83 7.30 10.92
N ALA A 176 0.40 7.45 11.42
CA ALA A 176 1.34 6.38 11.72
C ALA A 176 1.64 5.45 10.50
N PHE A 177 1.39 5.92 9.29
CA PHE A 177 1.74 5.19 8.07
C PHE A 177 3.21 5.40 7.71
N PRO A 178 3.91 4.35 7.25
CA PRO A 178 5.26 4.50 6.71
C PRO A 178 5.21 5.16 5.33
N PRO A 179 6.28 5.86 4.91
CA PRO A 179 6.39 6.40 3.57
C PRO A 179 6.62 5.28 2.56
N PHE A 180 5.65 5.01 1.71
CA PHE A 180 5.74 3.98 0.65
C PHE A 180 6.30 4.50 -0.68
N LYS A 181 6.85 5.70 -0.71
CA LYS A 181 7.37 6.36 -1.92
C LYS A 181 8.83 6.72 -1.76
#